data_9c372d1e614b25c4d649ca230334dcd3
#
_entry.id   9c372d1e614b25c4d649ca230334dcd3
#
_cell.length_a   1.000
_cell.length_b   1.000
_cell.length_c   1.000
_cell.angle_alpha   90.00
_cell.angle_beta   90.00
_cell.angle_gamma   90.00
#
_symmetry.space_group_name_H-M   'P 1'
#
loop_
_entity.id
_entity.type
_entity.pdbx_description
1 polymer ?
#
loop_
_entity_poly.entity_id
_entity_poly.type
_entity_poly.pdbx_seq_one_letter_code
_entity_poly.pdbx_strand_id
1 'polypeptide(L)'
;MRDHREFAALTRRAERTAPHMKGSPLARDAVAACVGRSADTVNPQHRLRITKAPKILLLNARHDPSTAYEWAVNVHRQSRTATVLLTYEGWGHGVYDRSDCTRNATDAYLIDLTVPRDGTRCAAVEPVVTPMSAR
;
A
#
# COMPACT_ATOMS: atom_id res chain seq x y z
N MET A 1 7.77 0.04 20.15
CA MET A 1 8.06 -1.34 20.57
C MET A 1 8.97 -1.31 21.78
N ARG A 2 8.52 -1.89 22.89
CA ARG A 2 9.20 -1.72 24.17
C ARG A 2 10.43 -2.63 24.34
N ASP A 3 10.32 -3.88 23.94
CA ASP A 3 11.38 -4.86 24.18
C ASP A 3 11.36 -6.04 23.18
N HIS A 4 12.34 -6.92 23.32
CA HIS A 4 12.47 -8.13 22.51
C HIS A 4 11.31 -9.14 22.71
N ARG A 5 10.61 -9.14 23.84
CA ARG A 5 9.48 -10.05 24.09
C ARG A 5 8.29 -9.65 23.21
N GLU A 6 8.01 -8.35 23.12
CA GLU A 6 6.98 -7.81 22.24
C GLU A 6 7.32 -8.12 20.77
N PHE A 7 8.58 -7.92 20.37
CA PHE A 7 9.04 -8.27 19.02
C PHE A 7 8.84 -9.76 18.71
N ALA A 8 9.27 -10.66 19.61
CA ALA A 8 9.09 -12.09 19.45
C ALA A 8 7.61 -12.50 19.38
N ALA A 9 6.74 -11.84 20.16
CA ALA A 9 5.30 -12.10 20.11
C ALA A 9 4.69 -11.72 18.75
N LEU A 10 5.09 -10.57 18.19
CA LEU A 10 4.66 -10.13 16.84
C LEU A 10 5.18 -11.06 15.76
N THR A 11 6.43 -11.50 15.84
CA THR A 11 7.01 -12.46 14.89
C THR A 11 6.22 -13.76 14.89
N ARG A 12 5.95 -14.35 16.06
CA ARG A 12 5.14 -15.57 16.17
C ARG A 12 3.72 -15.37 15.63
N ARG A 13 3.12 -14.19 15.83
CA ARG A 13 1.81 -13.87 15.27
C ARG A 13 1.87 -13.82 13.74
N ALA A 14 2.87 -13.15 13.17
CA ALA A 14 3.06 -13.06 11.72
C ALA A 14 3.25 -14.45 11.08
N GLU A 15 4.07 -15.31 11.69
CA GLU A 15 4.29 -16.68 11.24
C GLU A 15 3.02 -17.53 11.25
N ARG A 16 2.16 -17.37 12.27
CA ARG A 16 0.86 -18.05 12.29
C ARG A 16 -0.12 -17.53 11.25
N THR A 17 -0.08 -16.24 10.97
CA THR A 17 -1.00 -15.59 10.01
C THR A 17 -0.58 -15.88 8.57
N ALA A 18 0.71 -15.97 8.29
CA ALA A 18 1.29 -16.20 6.98
C ALA A 18 2.40 -17.26 7.06
N PRO A 19 2.06 -18.54 7.25
CA PRO A 19 3.05 -19.60 7.53
C PRO A 19 4.03 -19.84 6.37
N HIS A 20 3.58 -19.68 5.14
CA HIS A 20 4.43 -19.83 3.95
C HIS A 20 5.39 -18.65 3.76
N MET A 21 4.99 -17.44 4.19
CA MET A 21 5.79 -16.21 4.11
C MET A 21 6.66 -16.01 5.35
N LYS A 22 6.39 -16.73 6.45
CA LYS A 22 7.02 -16.52 7.78
C LYS A 22 6.96 -15.05 8.24
N GLY A 23 5.86 -14.36 7.89
CA GLY A 23 5.67 -12.93 8.07
C GLY A 23 6.21 -12.11 6.90
N SER A 24 6.25 -10.79 7.05
CA SER A 24 6.79 -9.87 6.05
C SER A 24 8.25 -9.55 6.37
N PRO A 25 9.21 -9.86 5.48
CA PRO A 25 10.62 -9.52 5.67
C PRO A 25 10.82 -8.01 5.89
N LEU A 26 10.19 -7.18 5.05
CA LEU A 26 10.29 -5.71 5.14
C LEU A 26 9.75 -5.16 6.45
N ALA A 27 8.61 -5.67 6.91
CA ALA A 27 8.03 -5.24 8.18
C ALA A 27 8.87 -5.68 9.39
N ARG A 28 9.52 -6.85 9.32
CA ARG A 28 10.39 -7.33 10.39
C ARG A 28 11.57 -6.39 10.63
N ASP A 29 12.26 -5.97 9.56
CA ASP A 29 13.42 -5.09 9.66
C ASP A 29 13.04 -3.69 10.16
N ALA A 30 11.97 -3.12 9.63
CA ALA A 30 11.45 -1.82 10.08
C ALA A 30 11.06 -1.83 11.56
N VAL A 31 10.46 -2.93 12.02
CA VAL A 31 10.04 -3.08 13.42
C VAL A 31 11.24 -3.38 14.32
N ALA A 32 12.20 -4.18 13.89
CA ALA A 32 13.41 -4.50 14.64
C ALA A 32 14.24 -3.24 14.95
N ALA A 33 14.31 -2.30 14.03
CA ALA A 33 14.99 -1.02 14.23
C ALA A 33 14.39 -0.15 15.34
N CYS A 34 13.16 -0.46 15.78
CA CYS A 34 12.47 0.27 16.85
C CYS A 34 12.52 -0.45 18.20
N VAL A 35 13.14 -1.63 18.29
CA VAL A 35 13.22 -2.39 19.57
C VAL A 35 14.12 -1.65 20.53
N GLY A 36 13.64 -1.49 21.77
CA GLY A 36 14.40 -0.83 22.85
C GLY A 36 14.50 0.69 22.76
N ARG A 37 13.83 1.33 21.77
CA ARG A 37 13.74 2.80 21.76
C ARG A 37 12.83 3.26 22.90
N SER A 38 13.39 4.11 23.77
CA SER A 38 12.71 4.65 24.95
C SER A 38 11.98 5.99 24.68
N ALA A 39 12.13 6.55 23.47
CA ALA A 39 11.47 7.81 23.13
C ALA A 39 9.95 7.64 23.05
N ASP A 40 9.23 8.59 23.60
CA ASP A 40 7.78 8.65 23.49
C ASP A 40 7.33 8.76 22.02
N THR A 41 6.19 8.16 21.71
CA THR A 41 5.60 8.26 20.39
C THR A 41 4.98 9.65 20.21
N VAL A 42 5.67 10.52 19.46
CA VAL A 42 5.21 11.91 19.21
C VAL A 42 3.93 11.95 18.37
N ASN A 43 3.70 10.94 17.53
CA ASN A 43 2.48 10.81 16.75
C ASN A 43 1.94 9.37 16.85
N PRO A 44 1.18 9.04 17.88
CA PRO A 44 0.61 7.71 18.06
C PRO A 44 -0.41 7.41 16.96
N GLN A 45 -0.61 6.15 16.66
CA GLN A 45 -1.59 5.72 15.66
C GLN A 45 -3.00 6.21 16.07
N HIS A 46 -3.65 6.91 15.15
CA HIS A 46 -5.00 7.44 15.34
C HIS A 46 -5.82 7.34 14.04
N ARG A 47 -7.13 7.53 14.14
CA ARG A 47 -8.01 7.63 12.96
C ARG A 47 -7.69 8.89 12.17
N LEU A 48 -7.70 8.76 10.85
CA LEU A 48 -7.53 9.90 9.95
C LEU A 48 -8.75 10.83 10.04
N ARG A 49 -8.48 12.14 10.13
CA ARG A 49 -9.48 13.20 10.08
C ARG A 49 -9.03 14.26 9.08
N ILE A 50 -9.34 14.02 7.80
CA ILE A 50 -8.96 14.93 6.72
C ILE A 50 -10.20 15.74 6.34
N THR A 51 -10.26 17.00 6.77
CA THR A 51 -11.45 17.85 6.61
C THR A 51 -11.25 19.01 5.64
N LYS A 52 -10.01 19.39 5.32
CA LYS A 52 -9.68 20.60 4.56
C LYS A 52 -8.61 20.36 3.48
N ALA A 53 -8.39 19.14 3.05
CA ALA A 53 -7.48 18.85 1.95
C ALA A 53 -8.21 18.89 0.59
N PRO A 54 -7.54 19.28 -0.50
CA PRO A 54 -8.03 18.97 -1.84
C PRO A 54 -8.17 17.47 -2.03
N LYS A 55 -8.85 17.03 -3.09
CA LYS A 55 -8.99 15.60 -3.38
C LYS A 55 -7.63 14.95 -3.56
N ILE A 56 -7.41 13.84 -2.90
CA ILE A 56 -6.18 13.04 -2.94
C ILE A 56 -6.49 11.76 -3.71
N LEU A 57 -5.73 11.50 -4.77
CA LEU A 57 -5.82 10.25 -5.51
C LEU A 57 -4.99 9.18 -4.79
N LEU A 58 -5.66 8.09 -4.38
CA LEU A 58 -5.03 6.88 -3.87
C LEU A 58 -4.96 5.85 -5.00
N LEU A 59 -3.77 5.32 -5.26
CA LEU A 59 -3.53 4.26 -6.23
C LEU A 59 -2.92 3.06 -5.53
N ASN A 60 -3.50 1.87 -5.76
CA ASN A 60 -2.91 0.64 -5.24
C ASN A 60 -3.24 -0.54 -6.14
N ALA A 61 -2.29 -1.48 -6.24
CA ALA A 61 -2.53 -2.75 -6.90
C ALA A 61 -3.29 -3.69 -5.97
N ARG A 62 -4.18 -4.51 -6.55
CA ARG A 62 -4.93 -5.53 -5.82
C ARG A 62 -4.02 -6.54 -5.12
N HIS A 63 -2.89 -6.85 -5.75
CA HIS A 63 -1.90 -7.80 -5.28
C HIS A 63 -0.53 -7.12 -5.10
N ASP A 64 -0.50 -6.06 -4.29
CA ASP A 64 0.74 -5.37 -3.93
C ASP A 64 1.47 -6.16 -2.83
N PRO A 65 2.70 -6.63 -3.08
CA PRO A 65 3.45 -7.42 -2.11
C PRO A 65 4.10 -6.57 -1.00
N SER A 66 4.15 -5.27 -1.17
CA SER A 66 4.84 -4.34 -0.26
C SER A 66 3.88 -3.53 0.60
N THR A 67 2.84 -2.97 -0.03
CA THR A 67 1.79 -2.20 0.67
C THR A 67 0.43 -2.83 0.41
N ALA A 68 -0.07 -3.58 1.39
CA ALA A 68 -1.31 -4.32 1.24
C ALA A 68 -2.48 -3.43 0.80
N TYR A 69 -3.24 -3.91 -0.18
CA TYR A 69 -4.40 -3.20 -0.74
C TYR A 69 -5.40 -2.76 0.33
N GLU A 70 -5.59 -3.58 1.36
CA GLU A 70 -6.47 -3.29 2.49
C GLU A 70 -6.08 -2.01 3.24
N TRP A 71 -4.81 -1.63 3.20
CA TRP A 71 -4.36 -0.38 3.81
C TRP A 71 -4.89 0.83 3.04
N ALA A 72 -4.82 0.80 1.71
CA ALA A 72 -5.40 1.86 0.87
C ALA A 72 -6.92 1.95 1.05
N VAL A 73 -7.60 0.81 1.08
CA VAL A 73 -9.05 0.72 1.36
C VAL A 73 -9.38 1.30 2.73
N ASN A 74 -8.58 1.00 3.74
CA ASN A 74 -8.81 1.52 5.09
C ASN A 74 -8.58 3.03 5.19
N VAL A 75 -7.53 3.55 4.55
CA VAL A 75 -7.29 5.00 4.44
C VAL A 75 -8.46 5.68 3.74
N HIS A 76 -8.88 5.16 2.58
CA HIS A 76 -10.02 5.69 1.84
C HIS A 76 -11.30 5.68 2.66
N ARG A 77 -11.61 4.57 3.34
CA ARG A 77 -12.79 4.47 4.21
C ARG A 77 -12.83 5.52 5.32
N GLN A 78 -11.65 5.88 5.88
CA GLN A 78 -11.55 6.90 6.92
C GLN A 78 -11.60 8.34 6.38
N SER A 79 -11.36 8.54 5.08
CA SER A 79 -11.18 9.86 4.45
C SER A 79 -11.96 10.04 3.15
N ARG A 80 -13.11 9.38 2.98
CA ARG A 80 -13.92 9.38 1.74
C ARG A 80 -14.21 10.76 1.16
N THR A 81 -14.38 11.76 2.01
CA THR A 81 -14.65 13.13 1.56
C THR A 81 -13.42 13.79 0.93
N ALA A 82 -12.21 13.33 1.26
CA ALA A 82 -10.95 13.89 0.80
C ALA A 82 -10.19 12.98 -0.18
N THR A 83 -10.56 11.71 -0.30
CA THR A 83 -9.81 10.76 -1.14
C THR A 83 -10.68 10.15 -2.23
N VAL A 84 -10.04 9.73 -3.31
CA VAL A 84 -10.59 8.90 -4.38
C VAL A 84 -9.69 7.68 -4.52
N LEU A 85 -10.25 6.47 -4.54
CA LEU A 85 -9.48 5.24 -4.68
C LEU A 85 -9.59 4.69 -6.10
N LEU A 86 -8.45 4.58 -6.78
CA LEU A 86 -8.26 3.85 -8.03
C LEU A 86 -7.54 2.54 -7.75
N THR A 87 -8.13 1.44 -8.17
CA THR A 87 -7.58 0.10 -8.02
C THR A 87 -7.02 -0.42 -9.33
N TYR A 88 -5.76 -0.84 -9.34
CA TYR A 88 -5.21 -1.67 -10.41
C TYR A 88 -5.46 -3.14 -10.06
N GLU A 89 -6.13 -3.89 -10.94
CA GLU A 89 -6.53 -5.28 -10.67
C GLU A 89 -5.39 -6.31 -10.78
N GLY A 90 -4.19 -5.84 -11.13
CA GLY A 90 -2.99 -6.65 -11.23
C GLY A 90 -2.17 -6.70 -9.95
N TRP A 91 -0.91 -6.97 -10.13
CA TRP A 91 0.09 -7.13 -9.07
C TRP A 91 1.24 -6.14 -9.21
N GLY A 92 2.05 -6.07 -8.17
CA GLY A 92 3.26 -5.25 -8.11
C GLY A 92 3.12 -4.01 -7.25
N HIS A 93 4.26 -3.52 -6.81
CA HIS A 93 4.35 -2.29 -6.04
C HIS A 93 4.61 -1.11 -6.96
N GLY A 94 3.84 -0.02 -6.77
CA GLY A 94 3.81 1.11 -7.69
C GLY A 94 2.99 0.80 -8.96
N VAL A 95 1.96 1.60 -9.22
CA VAL A 95 0.97 1.29 -10.28
C VAL A 95 0.91 2.33 -11.39
N TYR A 96 1.69 3.41 -11.32
CA TYR A 96 1.65 4.50 -12.28
C TYR A 96 1.77 4.02 -13.73
N ASP A 97 2.76 3.22 -14.02
CA ASP A 97 3.13 2.74 -15.36
C ASP A 97 2.61 1.33 -15.71
N ARG A 98 1.71 0.77 -14.88
CA ARG A 98 1.22 -0.60 -15.06
C ARG A 98 0.21 -0.75 -16.20
N SER A 99 -0.49 0.32 -16.55
CA SER A 99 -1.44 0.36 -17.66
C SER A 99 -1.65 1.79 -18.12
N ASP A 100 -2.16 1.98 -19.35
CA ASP A 100 -2.57 3.30 -19.82
C ASP A 100 -3.70 3.88 -18.95
N CYS A 101 -4.56 3.03 -18.40
CA CYS A 101 -5.62 3.44 -17.48
C CYS A 101 -5.05 4.09 -16.22
N THR A 102 -4.05 3.47 -15.57
CA THR A 102 -3.42 4.02 -14.36
C THR A 102 -2.60 5.26 -14.66
N ARG A 103 -1.87 5.26 -15.76
CA ARG A 103 -1.04 6.39 -16.19
C ARG A 103 -1.91 7.61 -16.49
N ASN A 104 -2.89 7.46 -17.38
CA ASN A 104 -3.75 8.59 -17.79
C ASN A 104 -4.52 9.20 -16.62
N ALA A 105 -5.02 8.38 -15.68
CA ALA A 105 -5.70 8.88 -14.49
C ALA A 105 -4.75 9.63 -13.56
N THR A 106 -3.51 9.16 -13.43
CA THR A 106 -2.50 9.82 -12.61
C THR A 106 -2.02 11.12 -13.23
N ASP A 107 -1.78 11.13 -14.54
CA ASP A 107 -1.36 12.33 -15.27
C ASP A 107 -2.43 13.41 -15.21
N ALA A 108 -3.70 13.06 -15.44
CA ALA A 108 -4.82 14.00 -15.31
C ALA A 108 -4.91 14.60 -13.89
N TYR A 109 -4.63 13.79 -12.87
CA TYR A 109 -4.61 14.28 -11.50
C TYR A 109 -3.40 15.20 -11.22
N LEU A 110 -2.21 14.83 -11.68
CA LEU A 110 -0.98 15.62 -11.42
C LEU A 110 -0.93 16.93 -12.21
N ILE A 111 -1.50 16.95 -13.41
CA ILE A 111 -1.46 18.12 -14.30
C ILE A 111 -2.64 19.05 -14.03
N ASP A 112 -3.86 18.49 -13.92
CA ASP A 112 -5.10 19.25 -13.91
C ASP A 112 -5.89 19.13 -12.61
N LEU A 113 -5.39 18.40 -11.61
CA LEU A 113 -6.10 18.04 -10.39
C LEU A 113 -7.42 17.28 -10.66
N THR A 114 -7.56 16.69 -11.84
CA THR A 114 -8.72 15.92 -12.23
C THR A 114 -8.64 14.52 -11.63
N VAL A 115 -9.55 14.20 -10.72
CA VAL A 115 -9.65 12.86 -10.13
C VAL A 115 -10.61 11.99 -10.93
N PRO A 116 -10.31 10.68 -11.10
CA PRO A 116 -11.26 9.75 -11.69
C PRO A 116 -12.48 9.55 -10.77
N ARG A 117 -13.51 8.87 -11.29
CA ARG A 117 -14.64 8.45 -10.45
C ARG A 117 -14.12 7.57 -9.30
N ASP A 118 -14.64 7.81 -8.10
CA ASP A 118 -14.28 6.99 -6.94
C ASP A 118 -14.62 5.51 -7.17
N GLY A 119 -13.69 4.63 -6.79
CA GLY A 119 -13.80 3.20 -7.04
C GLY A 119 -13.46 2.79 -8.48
N THR A 120 -12.85 3.65 -9.29
CA THR A 120 -12.34 3.29 -10.62
C THR A 120 -11.40 2.09 -10.53
N ARG A 121 -11.58 1.14 -11.46
CA ARG A 121 -10.79 -0.08 -11.54
C ARG A 121 -10.10 -0.15 -12.90
N CYS A 122 -8.79 -0.27 -12.90
CA CYS A 122 -7.98 -0.49 -14.08
C CYS A 122 -7.66 -1.98 -14.21
N ALA A 123 -7.94 -2.57 -15.37
CA ALA A 123 -7.68 -3.98 -15.61
C ALA A 123 -6.19 -4.32 -15.48
N ALA A 124 -5.90 -5.54 -15.04
CA ALA A 124 -4.55 -6.07 -15.05
C ALA A 124 -4.02 -6.16 -16.49
N VAL A 125 -2.75 -5.84 -16.67
CA VAL A 125 -2.01 -6.04 -17.91
C VAL A 125 -1.01 -7.15 -17.68
N GLU A 126 -1.12 -8.23 -18.47
CA GLU A 126 -0.19 -9.34 -18.40
C GLU A 126 1.21 -8.93 -18.86
N PRO A 127 2.27 -9.34 -18.16
CA PRO A 127 3.62 -9.07 -18.60
C PRO A 127 3.90 -9.77 -19.94
N VAL A 128 4.53 -9.06 -20.85
CA VAL A 128 5.02 -9.67 -22.09
C VAL A 128 6.15 -10.65 -21.73
N VAL A 129 5.86 -11.93 -21.83
CA VAL A 129 6.87 -12.97 -21.66
C VAL A 129 7.71 -13.02 -22.93
N THR A 130 8.87 -12.39 -22.92
CA THR A 130 9.86 -12.58 -24.00
C THR A 130 10.45 -13.99 -23.84
N PRO A 131 10.32 -14.87 -24.86
CA PRO A 131 10.94 -16.19 -24.78
C PRO A 131 12.46 -16.02 -24.54
N MET A 132 12.99 -16.64 -23.51
CA MET A 132 14.44 -16.72 -23.34
C MET A 132 15.00 -17.45 -24.55
N SER A 133 15.76 -16.74 -25.38
CA SER A 133 16.56 -17.37 -26.43
C SER A 133 17.48 -18.39 -25.75
N ALA A 134 17.27 -19.67 -26.04
CA ALA A 134 18.17 -20.73 -25.62
C ALA A 134 19.55 -20.45 -26.24
N ARG A 135 20.54 -20.18 -25.37
CA ARG A 135 21.95 -20.15 -25.75
C ARG A 135 22.52 -21.54 -25.59
#